data_b7eb09fc6058855336fbf851e8a2df07
#
_entry.id   b7eb09fc6058855336fbf851e8a2df07
#
_cell.length_a   1.000
_cell.length_b   1.000
_cell.length_c   1.000
_cell.angle_alpha   90.00
_cell.angle_beta   90.00
_cell.angle_gamma   90.00
#
_symmetry.space_group_name_H-M   'P 1'
#
loop_
_entity.id
_entity.type
_entity.pdbx_description
1 polymer ?
#
loop_
_entity_poly.entity_id
_entity_poly.type
_entity_poly.pdbx_seq_one_letter_code
_entity_poly.pdbx_strand_id
1 'polypeptide(L)'
;MAQKLRGFSYISANGCQTKEEAQAYRQTFGAREAMVIWPDFLGFDTATSATSTFEATARALGLRAKIDNETGWQKTLSNVAVNGVTGISKDVYWQLQDPDTDAGYLNQNDITTLIQRDGFRFWGSRTCSDDPQFAFENYTRTAQILADTMAEGHMWAVDKDLTPGLARDIIEGINAKMREMTLGNYLLGGECWLDPVINTKEVLKSGKFYIDYDYAPVPPLENLVLRQRITDRYLVDFASRVTAG
;
A
#
# COMPACT_ATOMS: atom_id res chain seq x y z
N MET A 1 -0.54 -11.58 -15.89
CA MET A 1 -1.31 -10.54 -16.65
C MET A 1 -1.23 -9.19 -15.96
N ALA A 2 -1.49 -9.08 -14.65
CA ALA A 2 -1.41 -7.82 -13.88
C ALA A 2 -0.08 -7.08 -14.08
N GLN A 3 1.04 -7.76 -13.97
CA GLN A 3 2.38 -7.18 -14.18
C GLN A 3 2.54 -6.54 -15.58
N LYS A 4 2.05 -7.20 -16.63
CA LYS A 4 2.13 -6.67 -18.01
C LYS A 4 1.25 -5.44 -18.22
N LEU A 5 0.13 -5.36 -17.48
CA LEU A 5 -0.83 -4.26 -17.55
C LEU A 5 -0.54 -3.17 -16.52
N ARG A 6 0.53 -3.32 -15.73
CA ARG A 6 0.86 -2.47 -14.56
C ARG A 6 -0.36 -2.28 -13.63
N GLY A 7 -1.15 -3.35 -13.49
CA GLY A 7 -2.32 -3.39 -12.63
C GLY A 7 -2.03 -4.10 -11.31
N PHE A 8 -2.96 -3.97 -10.38
CA PHE A 8 -2.95 -4.70 -9.10
C PHE A 8 -4.19 -5.59 -9.02
N SER A 9 -4.03 -6.80 -8.46
CA SER A 9 -5.09 -7.81 -8.40
C SER A 9 -5.46 -8.14 -6.96
N TYR A 10 -6.74 -8.04 -6.64
CA TYR A 10 -7.30 -8.60 -5.41
C TYR A 10 -7.81 -10.02 -5.71
N ILE A 11 -7.36 -10.98 -4.94
CA ILE A 11 -7.64 -12.41 -5.13
C ILE A 11 -8.49 -12.88 -3.97
N SER A 12 -9.67 -13.41 -4.27
CA SER A 12 -10.51 -14.06 -3.27
C SER A 12 -9.99 -15.46 -2.96
N ALA A 13 -9.83 -15.77 -1.68
CA ALA A 13 -9.64 -17.14 -1.22
C ALA A 13 -11.01 -17.86 -1.08
N ASN A 14 -11.88 -17.65 -2.06
CA ASN A 14 -13.20 -18.27 -2.11
C ASN A 14 -13.05 -19.79 -2.19
N GLY A 15 -13.84 -20.50 -1.41
CA GLY A 15 -13.75 -21.96 -1.25
C GLY A 15 -13.02 -22.39 0.02
N CYS A 16 -12.11 -21.57 0.58
CA CYS A 16 -11.47 -21.82 1.85
C CYS A 16 -12.48 -21.70 3.00
N GLN A 17 -12.57 -22.74 3.83
CA GLN A 17 -13.49 -22.76 4.97
C GLN A 17 -12.83 -22.30 6.25
N THR A 18 -11.51 -22.45 6.37
CA THR A 18 -10.71 -22.10 7.54
C THR A 18 -9.58 -21.13 7.20
N LYS A 19 -9.03 -20.48 8.21
CA LYS A 19 -7.88 -19.58 8.07
C LYS A 19 -6.62 -20.31 7.61
N GLU A 20 -6.47 -21.59 7.99
CA GLU A 20 -5.35 -22.44 7.58
C GLU A 20 -5.43 -22.79 6.08
N GLU A 21 -6.64 -23.06 5.58
CA GLU A 21 -6.85 -23.26 4.14
C GLU A 21 -6.56 -21.98 3.35
N ALA A 22 -6.98 -20.82 3.88
CA ALA A 22 -6.68 -19.53 3.27
C ALA A 22 -5.17 -19.25 3.25
N GLN A 23 -4.43 -19.62 4.30
CA GLN A 23 -2.97 -19.54 4.34
C GLN A 23 -2.34 -20.44 3.28
N ALA A 24 -2.76 -21.70 3.18
CA ALA A 24 -2.24 -22.62 2.17
C ALA A 24 -2.51 -22.09 0.75
N TYR A 25 -3.69 -21.51 0.53
CA TYR A 25 -4.03 -20.89 -0.74
C TYR A 25 -3.13 -19.68 -1.04
N ARG A 26 -2.89 -18.78 -0.06
CA ARG A 26 -2.00 -17.62 -0.23
C ARG A 26 -0.59 -18.04 -0.60
N GLN A 27 -0.06 -19.12 -0.05
CA GLN A 27 1.29 -19.63 -0.33
C GLN A 27 1.49 -20.07 -1.79
N THR A 28 0.43 -20.21 -2.57
CA THR A 28 0.54 -20.51 -4.01
C THR A 28 0.89 -19.27 -4.86
N PHE A 29 0.91 -18.08 -4.27
CA PHE A 29 1.20 -16.82 -4.95
C PHE A 29 2.49 -16.20 -4.42
N GLY A 30 3.32 -15.67 -5.35
CA GLY A 30 4.54 -14.91 -5.04
C GLY A 30 4.60 -13.55 -5.73
N ALA A 31 3.47 -13.05 -6.26
CA ALA A 31 3.44 -11.82 -7.06
C ALA A 31 3.20 -10.59 -6.17
N ARG A 32 4.02 -9.56 -6.34
CA ARG A 32 3.86 -8.26 -5.67
C ARG A 32 2.62 -7.49 -6.14
N GLU A 33 2.09 -7.82 -7.31
CA GLU A 33 0.88 -7.24 -7.89
C GLU A 33 -0.40 -7.96 -7.45
N ALA A 34 -0.32 -8.79 -6.40
CA ALA A 34 -1.44 -9.58 -5.89
C ALA A 34 -1.60 -9.43 -4.38
N MET A 35 -2.85 -9.40 -3.94
CA MET A 35 -3.26 -9.43 -2.53
C MET A 35 -4.38 -10.45 -2.36
N VAL A 36 -4.22 -11.38 -1.43
CA VAL A 36 -5.26 -12.36 -1.08
C VAL A 36 -6.16 -11.78 -0.01
N ILE A 37 -7.47 -11.91 -0.20
CA ILE A 37 -8.50 -11.46 0.74
C ILE A 37 -9.36 -12.66 1.17
N TRP A 38 -9.57 -12.79 2.47
CA TRP A 38 -10.44 -13.78 3.08
C TRP A 38 -10.97 -13.28 4.43
N PRO A 39 -12.24 -13.55 4.79
CA PRO A 39 -13.31 -14.15 4.01
C PRO A 39 -14.07 -13.10 3.17
N ASP A 40 -15.31 -13.38 2.77
CA ASP A 40 -16.17 -12.48 2.05
C ASP A 40 -17.13 -11.71 2.98
N PHE A 41 -17.78 -10.66 2.45
CA PHE A 41 -18.80 -9.91 3.16
C PHE A 41 -20.19 -10.53 3.02
N LEU A 42 -21.04 -10.30 4.01
CA LEU A 42 -22.48 -10.50 3.93
C LEU A 42 -23.17 -9.15 3.69
N GLY A 43 -24.22 -9.14 2.92
CA GLY A 43 -25.04 -7.97 2.69
C GLY A 43 -26.48 -8.34 2.34
N PHE A 44 -27.38 -7.36 2.39
CA PHE A 44 -28.76 -7.55 1.96
C PHE A 44 -28.86 -7.40 0.45
N ASP A 45 -29.31 -8.46 -0.19
CA ASP A 45 -29.60 -8.49 -1.64
C ASP A 45 -31.05 -8.12 -1.87
N THR A 46 -31.26 -6.97 -2.50
CA THR A 46 -32.61 -6.45 -2.79
C THR A 46 -33.34 -7.26 -3.86
N ALA A 47 -32.62 -7.97 -4.73
CA ALA A 47 -33.20 -8.78 -5.78
C ALA A 47 -33.83 -10.07 -5.22
N THR A 48 -33.20 -10.67 -4.22
CA THR A 48 -33.65 -11.89 -3.58
C THR A 48 -34.36 -11.63 -2.24
N SER A 49 -34.33 -10.38 -1.75
CA SER A 49 -34.83 -9.98 -0.42
C SER A 49 -34.23 -10.83 0.73
N ALA A 50 -32.98 -11.23 0.60
CA ALA A 50 -32.28 -12.09 1.53
C ALA A 50 -30.85 -11.61 1.81
N THR A 51 -30.25 -12.11 2.89
CA THR A 51 -28.82 -11.92 3.12
C THR A 51 -28.03 -12.85 2.20
N SER A 52 -27.11 -12.28 1.43
CA SER A 52 -26.26 -13.00 0.48
C SER A 52 -24.78 -12.68 0.74
N THR A 53 -23.91 -13.57 0.28
CA THR A 53 -22.46 -13.35 0.30
C THR A 53 -22.06 -12.50 -0.90
N PHE A 54 -21.28 -11.46 -0.65
CA PHE A 54 -20.73 -10.58 -1.67
C PHE A 54 -19.21 -10.66 -1.65
N GLU A 55 -18.64 -10.80 -2.84
CA GLU A 55 -17.20 -10.86 -3.06
C GLU A 55 -16.48 -9.68 -2.39
N ALA A 56 -15.60 -9.96 -1.42
CA ALA A 56 -14.80 -8.95 -0.75
C ALA A 56 -13.87 -8.22 -1.74
N THR A 57 -13.40 -8.92 -2.76
CA THR A 57 -12.55 -8.36 -3.84
C THR A 57 -13.26 -7.28 -4.65
N ALA A 58 -14.54 -7.45 -4.96
CA ALA A 58 -15.33 -6.42 -5.63
C ALA A 58 -15.48 -5.16 -4.76
N ARG A 59 -15.70 -5.36 -3.45
CA ARG A 59 -15.74 -4.26 -2.46
C ARG A 59 -14.38 -3.58 -2.31
N ALA A 60 -13.28 -4.36 -2.33
CA ALA A 60 -11.91 -3.84 -2.29
C ALA A 60 -11.62 -2.94 -3.51
N LEU A 61 -12.00 -3.36 -4.72
CA LEU A 61 -11.86 -2.55 -5.93
C LEU A 61 -12.63 -1.23 -5.85
N GLY A 62 -13.89 -1.28 -5.42
CA GLY A 62 -14.70 -0.07 -5.26
C GLY A 62 -14.12 0.87 -4.19
N LEU A 63 -13.69 0.33 -3.04
CA LEU A 63 -13.05 1.10 -2.00
C LEU A 63 -11.71 1.69 -2.47
N ARG A 64 -10.93 0.91 -3.22
CA ARG A 64 -9.66 1.36 -3.80
C ARG A 64 -9.86 2.56 -4.73
N ALA A 65 -10.84 2.47 -5.64
CA ALA A 65 -11.16 3.58 -6.54
C ALA A 65 -11.58 4.84 -5.78
N LYS A 66 -12.37 4.68 -4.70
CA LYS A 66 -12.75 5.79 -3.81
C LYS A 66 -11.53 6.41 -3.15
N ILE A 67 -10.65 5.61 -2.55
CA ILE A 67 -9.45 6.10 -1.85
C ILE A 67 -8.50 6.79 -2.83
N ASP A 68 -8.31 6.26 -4.03
CA ASP A 68 -7.46 6.85 -5.06
C ASP A 68 -7.96 8.26 -5.46
N ASN A 69 -9.27 8.43 -5.55
CA ASN A 69 -9.88 9.71 -5.89
C ASN A 69 -9.87 10.73 -4.73
N GLU A 70 -10.05 10.28 -3.49
CA GLU A 70 -10.19 11.17 -2.32
C GLU A 70 -8.84 11.47 -1.65
N THR A 71 -7.90 10.53 -1.65
CA THR A 71 -6.65 10.62 -0.88
C THR A 71 -5.42 10.37 -1.73
N GLY A 72 -5.47 9.33 -2.58
CA GLY A 72 -4.37 8.91 -3.44
C GLY A 72 -3.92 7.48 -3.19
N TRP A 73 -3.02 7.01 -4.07
CA TRP A 73 -2.55 5.61 -4.11
C TRP A 73 -1.68 5.20 -2.91
N GLN A 74 -1.06 6.16 -2.20
CA GLN A 74 -0.20 5.93 -1.04
C GLN A 74 -0.98 5.45 0.19
N LYS A 75 -2.29 5.72 0.27
CA LYS A 75 -3.16 5.24 1.34
C LYS A 75 -3.62 3.82 1.03
N THR A 76 -3.39 2.88 1.97
CA THR A 76 -3.88 1.51 1.88
C THR A 76 -5.39 1.44 2.12
N LEU A 77 -6.03 0.35 1.69
CA LEU A 77 -7.45 0.10 1.97
C LEU A 77 -7.70 -0.40 3.41
N SER A 78 -6.64 -0.77 4.13
CA SER A 78 -6.74 -1.25 5.51
C SER A 78 -7.30 -0.17 6.43
N ASN A 79 -8.15 -0.59 7.36
CA ASN A 79 -8.81 0.23 8.39
C ASN A 79 -9.70 1.37 7.82
N VAL A 80 -10.22 1.19 6.60
CA VAL A 80 -11.20 2.09 6.02
C VAL A 80 -12.57 1.42 6.03
N ALA A 81 -13.60 2.15 6.45
CA ALA A 81 -14.97 1.61 6.56
C ALA A 81 -15.54 1.26 5.18
N VAL A 82 -16.19 0.10 5.12
CA VAL A 82 -16.90 -0.41 3.95
C VAL A 82 -18.39 -0.28 4.17
N ASN A 83 -19.08 0.41 3.27
CA ASN A 83 -20.52 0.61 3.36
C ASN A 83 -21.30 -0.49 2.63
N GLY A 84 -22.56 -0.67 3.02
CA GLY A 84 -23.49 -1.59 2.35
C GLY A 84 -23.20 -3.07 2.63
N VAL A 85 -22.60 -3.37 3.78
CA VAL A 85 -22.36 -4.73 4.29
C VAL A 85 -23.01 -4.89 5.66
N THR A 86 -23.49 -6.09 5.96
CA THR A 86 -24.23 -6.41 7.19
C THR A 86 -23.51 -7.45 8.06
N GLY A 87 -22.47 -8.10 7.52
CA GLY A 87 -21.73 -9.13 8.22
C GLY A 87 -20.49 -9.58 7.46
N ILE A 88 -19.83 -10.56 8.02
CA ILE A 88 -18.66 -11.27 7.48
C ILE A 88 -19.07 -12.74 7.32
N SER A 89 -18.70 -13.37 6.21
CA SER A 89 -19.17 -14.73 5.85
C SER A 89 -18.58 -15.86 6.69
N LYS A 90 -17.47 -15.60 7.39
CA LYS A 90 -16.82 -16.52 8.33
C LYS A 90 -16.51 -15.78 9.62
N ASP A 91 -16.51 -16.48 10.72
CA ASP A 91 -16.10 -15.90 12.00
C ASP A 91 -14.59 -15.64 12.01
N VAL A 92 -14.21 -14.39 12.25
CA VAL A 92 -12.83 -13.94 12.37
C VAL A 92 -12.71 -13.14 13.66
N TYR A 93 -12.14 -13.77 14.68
CA TYR A 93 -11.89 -13.08 15.94
C TYR A 93 -10.83 -12.00 15.79
N TRP A 94 -11.14 -10.80 16.26
CA TRP A 94 -10.24 -9.66 16.26
C TRP A 94 -10.34 -8.87 17.56
N GLN A 95 -9.20 -8.47 18.09
CA GLN A 95 -9.08 -7.57 19.24
C GLN A 95 -7.90 -6.61 19.03
N LEU A 96 -8.13 -5.33 19.37
CA LEU A 96 -7.13 -4.27 19.07
C LEU A 96 -5.80 -4.44 19.84
N GLN A 97 -5.85 -4.94 21.06
CA GLN A 97 -4.68 -5.02 21.96
C GLN A 97 -4.07 -6.42 22.03
N ASP A 98 -4.61 -7.36 21.28
CA ASP A 98 -4.16 -8.74 21.26
C ASP A 98 -3.77 -9.13 19.82
N PRO A 99 -2.48 -9.41 19.55
CA PRO A 99 -2.05 -9.89 18.24
C PRO A 99 -2.39 -11.36 17.99
N ASP A 100 -2.65 -12.15 19.05
CA ASP A 100 -2.92 -13.58 18.97
C ASP A 100 -4.41 -13.86 18.66
N THR A 101 -4.88 -13.25 17.57
CA THR A 101 -6.24 -13.37 17.06
C THR A 101 -6.25 -14.00 15.67
N ASP A 102 -7.45 -14.42 15.20
CA ASP A 102 -7.58 -14.93 13.83
C ASP A 102 -7.17 -13.89 12.79
N ALA A 103 -7.54 -12.63 13.01
CA ALA A 103 -7.12 -11.53 12.14
C ALA A 103 -5.61 -11.30 12.20
N GLY A 104 -4.99 -11.41 13.39
CA GLY A 104 -3.54 -11.36 13.55
C GLY A 104 -2.84 -12.49 12.81
N TYR A 105 -3.32 -13.72 12.95
CA TYR A 105 -2.82 -14.89 12.24
C TYR A 105 -2.87 -14.69 10.71
N LEU A 106 -4.00 -14.23 10.18
CA LEU A 106 -4.17 -13.99 8.75
C LEU A 106 -3.19 -12.91 8.24
N ASN A 107 -3.06 -11.80 8.97
CA ASN A 107 -2.12 -10.73 8.60
C ASN A 107 -0.65 -11.17 8.68
N GLN A 108 -0.26 -12.01 9.65
CA GLN A 108 1.08 -12.59 9.72
C GLN A 108 1.41 -13.49 8.53
N ASN A 109 0.38 -14.01 7.86
CA ASN A 109 0.49 -14.82 6.65
C ASN A 109 0.13 -14.04 5.38
N ASP A 110 0.25 -12.70 5.42
CA ASP A 110 0.01 -11.78 4.30
C ASP A 110 -1.37 -11.94 3.63
N ILE A 111 -2.39 -12.22 4.44
CA ILE A 111 -3.78 -12.28 4.00
C ILE A 111 -4.51 -11.07 4.57
N THR A 112 -5.11 -10.28 3.71
CA THR A 112 -6.02 -9.21 4.12
C THR A 112 -7.33 -9.83 4.55
N THR A 113 -7.77 -9.49 5.75
CA THR A 113 -9.01 -10.00 6.33
C THR A 113 -10.04 -8.90 6.58
N LEU A 114 -11.14 -9.26 7.15
CA LEU A 114 -12.27 -8.39 7.44
C LEU A 114 -12.50 -8.36 8.95
N ILE A 115 -12.76 -7.17 9.49
CA ILE A 115 -13.08 -6.98 10.90
C ILE A 115 -14.34 -6.13 11.05
N GLN A 116 -14.98 -6.26 12.23
CA GLN A 116 -16.09 -5.41 12.64
C GLN A 116 -15.64 -4.52 13.80
N ARG A 117 -15.49 -3.22 13.52
CA ARG A 117 -15.28 -2.18 14.52
C ARG A 117 -15.74 -0.84 13.95
N ASP A 118 -16.73 -0.23 14.57
CA ASP A 118 -17.35 1.01 14.06
C ASP A 118 -17.69 0.88 12.56
N GLY A 119 -18.44 -0.19 12.22
CA GLY A 119 -18.66 -0.68 10.86
C GLY A 119 -17.70 -1.81 10.46
N PHE A 120 -17.81 -2.27 9.22
CA PHE A 120 -16.96 -3.31 8.66
C PHE A 120 -15.76 -2.68 7.94
N ARG A 121 -14.60 -3.31 8.05
CA ARG A 121 -13.34 -2.78 7.50
C ARG A 121 -12.49 -3.91 6.95
N PHE A 122 -11.70 -3.60 5.92
CA PHE A 122 -10.55 -4.42 5.58
C PHE A 122 -9.46 -4.26 6.65
N TRP A 123 -8.76 -5.34 6.94
CA TRP A 123 -7.67 -5.37 7.91
C TRP A 123 -6.48 -6.12 7.33
N GLY A 124 -5.42 -5.36 7.01
CA GLY A 124 -4.25 -5.82 6.28
C GLY A 124 -4.06 -5.07 4.96
N SER A 125 -2.84 -5.06 4.45
CA SER A 125 -2.46 -4.38 3.21
C SER A 125 -1.24 -5.00 2.54
N ARG A 126 -0.90 -6.25 2.94
CA ARG A 126 0.28 -6.94 2.43
C ARG A 126 0.00 -7.61 1.09
N THR A 127 1.02 -7.64 0.25
CA THR A 127 1.00 -8.32 -1.04
C THR A 127 1.38 -9.79 -0.88
N CYS A 128 1.34 -10.53 -1.98
CA CYS A 128 1.87 -11.90 -2.03
C CYS A 128 3.37 -11.97 -2.33
N SER A 129 4.10 -10.86 -2.23
CA SER A 129 5.53 -10.81 -2.50
C SER A 129 6.35 -11.37 -1.34
N ASP A 130 7.39 -12.13 -1.66
CA ASP A 130 8.42 -12.53 -0.71
C ASP A 130 9.53 -11.46 -0.58
N ASP A 131 9.52 -10.43 -1.46
CA ASP A 131 10.44 -9.30 -1.39
C ASP A 131 9.90 -8.25 -0.42
N PRO A 132 10.62 -7.96 0.69
CA PRO A 132 10.18 -6.97 1.69
C PRO A 132 10.07 -5.54 1.13
N GLN A 133 10.74 -5.21 0.02
CA GLN A 133 10.60 -3.92 -0.64
C GLN A 133 9.21 -3.73 -1.27
N PHE A 134 8.49 -4.82 -1.51
CA PHE A 134 7.14 -4.83 -2.06
C PHE A 134 6.13 -5.51 -1.13
N ALA A 135 6.41 -5.51 0.17
CA ALA A 135 5.53 -6.12 1.16
C ALA A 135 4.12 -5.52 1.19
N PHE A 136 3.95 -4.24 0.83
CA PHE A 136 2.68 -3.54 0.90
C PHE A 136 2.13 -3.18 -0.48
N GLU A 137 0.80 -3.21 -0.61
CA GLU A 137 0.08 -2.80 -1.82
C GLU A 137 0.53 -1.43 -2.33
N ASN A 138 0.58 -0.44 -1.44
CA ASN A 138 0.92 0.93 -1.81
C ASN A 138 2.38 1.07 -2.29
N TYR A 139 3.31 0.19 -1.88
CA TYR A 139 4.68 0.16 -2.40
C TYR A 139 4.70 -0.27 -3.86
N THR A 140 4.01 -1.36 -4.17
CA THR A 140 3.88 -1.84 -5.55
C THR A 140 3.20 -0.80 -6.44
N ARG A 141 2.12 -0.20 -5.97
CA ARG A 141 1.37 0.82 -6.71
C ARG A 141 2.19 2.09 -6.91
N THR A 142 2.97 2.52 -5.91
CA THR A 142 3.89 3.64 -6.05
C THR A 142 4.93 3.38 -7.13
N ALA A 143 5.52 2.18 -7.16
CA ALA A 143 6.47 1.79 -8.20
C ALA A 143 5.84 1.85 -9.61
N GLN A 144 4.61 1.35 -9.75
CA GLN A 144 3.88 1.36 -11.03
C GLN A 144 3.57 2.79 -11.49
N ILE A 145 3.04 3.63 -10.60
CA ILE A 145 2.67 5.01 -10.92
C ILE A 145 3.91 5.84 -11.27
N LEU A 146 5.02 5.67 -10.53
CA LEU A 146 6.27 6.34 -10.88
C LEU A 146 6.76 5.92 -12.26
N ALA A 147 6.77 4.61 -12.57
CA ALA A 147 7.19 4.13 -13.87
C ALA A 147 6.34 4.70 -15.02
N ASP A 148 5.01 4.77 -14.84
CA ASP A 148 4.10 5.35 -15.83
C ASP A 148 4.29 6.87 -15.94
N THR A 149 4.39 7.58 -14.81
CA THR A 149 4.61 9.03 -14.78
C THR A 149 5.92 9.40 -15.48
N MET A 150 7.00 8.62 -15.24
CA MET A 150 8.29 8.88 -15.89
C MET A 150 8.23 8.59 -17.40
N ALA A 151 7.56 7.50 -17.81
CA ALA A 151 7.44 7.16 -19.22
C ALA A 151 6.59 8.20 -19.99
N GLU A 152 5.41 8.53 -19.48
CA GLU A 152 4.50 9.49 -20.14
C GLU A 152 5.06 10.92 -20.10
N GLY A 153 5.60 11.32 -18.94
CA GLY A 153 6.16 12.67 -18.74
C GLY A 153 7.36 13.00 -19.61
N HIS A 154 8.05 11.99 -20.18
CA HIS A 154 9.25 12.17 -20.99
C HIS A 154 9.08 11.73 -22.46
N MET A 155 7.88 11.39 -22.89
CA MET A 155 7.59 11.08 -24.31
C MET A 155 8.02 12.21 -25.26
N TRP A 156 7.94 13.46 -24.78
CA TRP A 156 8.36 14.64 -25.54
C TRP A 156 9.87 14.68 -25.87
N ALA A 157 10.70 13.97 -25.10
CA ALA A 157 12.15 13.92 -25.26
C ALA A 157 12.61 12.86 -26.27
N VAL A 158 11.76 11.90 -26.60
CA VAL A 158 12.08 10.82 -27.55
C VAL A 158 12.33 11.42 -28.93
N ASP A 159 13.37 10.94 -29.62
CA ASP A 159 13.83 11.39 -30.95
C ASP A 159 14.33 12.85 -31.04
N LYS A 160 14.51 13.55 -29.90
CA LYS A 160 15.20 14.83 -29.88
C LYS A 160 16.72 14.65 -29.87
N ASP A 161 17.41 15.71 -30.30
CA ASP A 161 18.87 15.76 -30.28
C ASP A 161 19.40 15.62 -28.86
N LEU A 162 20.16 14.56 -28.59
CA LEU A 162 20.76 14.31 -27.28
C LEU A 162 21.88 15.31 -26.98
N THR A 163 21.49 16.42 -26.39
CA THR A 163 22.39 17.49 -25.96
C THR A 163 22.52 17.51 -24.43
N PRO A 164 23.59 18.09 -23.88
CA PRO A 164 23.68 18.28 -22.40
C PRO A 164 22.55 19.14 -21.83
N GLY A 165 21.96 20.03 -22.63
CA GLY A 165 20.77 20.80 -22.24
C GLY A 165 19.56 19.91 -22.06
N LEU A 166 19.22 19.10 -23.07
CA LEU A 166 18.12 18.15 -23.01
C LEU A 166 18.26 17.19 -21.82
N ALA A 167 19.47 16.65 -21.58
CA ALA A 167 19.72 15.76 -20.46
C ALA A 167 19.45 16.45 -19.11
N ARG A 168 19.85 17.70 -18.93
CA ARG A 168 19.54 18.50 -17.74
C ARG A 168 18.05 18.75 -17.56
N ASP A 169 17.37 19.12 -18.64
CA ASP A 169 15.93 19.41 -18.60
C ASP A 169 15.12 18.16 -18.16
N ILE A 170 15.52 16.98 -18.63
CA ILE A 170 14.90 15.71 -18.22
C ILE A 170 15.13 15.46 -16.73
N ILE A 171 16.38 15.52 -16.25
CA ILE A 171 16.74 15.28 -14.85
C ILE A 171 16.02 16.27 -13.91
N GLU A 172 16.04 17.56 -14.27
CA GLU A 172 15.34 18.58 -13.46
C GLU A 172 13.82 18.40 -13.48
N GLY A 173 13.25 17.99 -14.61
CA GLY A 173 11.82 17.66 -14.72
C GLY A 173 11.42 16.51 -13.78
N ILE A 174 12.21 15.44 -13.77
CA ILE A 174 11.98 14.30 -12.86
C ILE A 174 12.12 14.74 -11.40
N ASN A 175 13.20 15.47 -11.06
CA ASN A 175 13.43 15.94 -9.70
C ASN A 175 12.35 16.93 -9.23
N ALA A 176 11.85 17.77 -10.11
CA ALA A 176 10.71 18.64 -9.80
C ALA A 176 9.45 17.83 -9.46
N LYS A 177 9.17 16.76 -10.22
CA LYS A 177 8.04 15.88 -9.96
C LYS A 177 8.22 15.08 -8.66
N MET A 178 9.43 14.60 -8.34
CA MET A 178 9.72 13.94 -7.07
C MET A 178 9.51 14.90 -5.88
N ARG A 179 9.94 16.16 -5.99
CA ARG A 179 9.68 17.19 -4.96
C ARG A 179 8.18 17.46 -4.78
N GLU A 180 7.43 17.58 -5.88
CA GLU A 180 5.97 17.75 -5.84
C GLU A 180 5.28 16.59 -5.09
N MET A 181 5.64 15.35 -5.42
CA MET A 181 5.09 14.16 -4.77
C MET A 181 5.47 14.07 -3.30
N THR A 182 6.68 14.50 -2.93
CA THR A 182 7.14 14.54 -1.53
C THR A 182 6.37 15.60 -0.74
N LEU A 183 6.18 16.79 -1.29
CA LEU A 183 5.36 17.84 -0.67
C LEU A 183 3.89 17.44 -0.51
N GLY A 184 3.37 16.65 -1.45
CA GLY A 184 2.02 16.08 -1.39
C GLY A 184 1.87 14.88 -0.46
N ASN A 185 2.94 14.43 0.21
CA ASN A 185 2.97 13.22 1.04
C ASN A 185 2.65 11.93 0.27
N TYR A 186 2.91 11.87 -1.02
CA TYR A 186 2.84 10.65 -1.83
C TYR A 186 4.12 9.82 -1.72
N LEU A 187 5.26 10.49 -1.46
CA LEU A 187 6.57 9.91 -1.21
C LEU A 187 7.15 10.52 0.06
N LEU A 188 8.08 9.82 0.72
CA LEU A 188 8.94 10.41 1.75
C LEU A 188 10.13 11.15 1.14
N GLY A 189 10.52 10.80 -0.06
CA GLY A 189 11.59 11.42 -0.83
C GLY A 189 11.87 10.66 -2.11
N GLY A 190 12.64 11.26 -3.00
CA GLY A 190 13.13 10.65 -4.22
C GLY A 190 14.04 11.62 -4.96
N GLU A 191 15.01 11.08 -5.67
CA GLU A 191 15.99 11.82 -6.44
C GLU A 191 16.32 11.08 -7.73
N CYS A 192 16.66 11.85 -8.75
CA CYS A 192 17.09 11.37 -10.05
C CYS A 192 18.44 11.97 -10.41
N TRP A 193 19.33 11.15 -10.98
CA TRP A 193 20.68 11.56 -11.36
C TRP A 193 21.17 10.85 -12.61
N LEU A 194 22.26 11.41 -13.18
CA LEU A 194 23.03 10.78 -14.23
C LEU A 194 24.13 9.91 -13.61
N ASP A 195 24.17 8.61 -13.95
CA ASP A 195 25.35 7.80 -13.69
C ASP A 195 26.34 7.89 -14.85
N PRO A 196 27.52 8.52 -14.65
CA PRO A 196 28.53 8.65 -15.70
C PRO A 196 29.22 7.31 -16.06
N VAL A 197 29.12 6.30 -15.20
CA VAL A 197 29.72 4.98 -15.44
C VAL A 197 28.93 4.22 -16.51
N ILE A 198 27.60 4.29 -16.45
CA ILE A 198 26.71 3.65 -17.42
C ILE A 198 26.64 4.44 -18.73
N ASN A 199 26.62 5.77 -18.66
CA ASN A 199 26.52 6.65 -19.82
C ASN A 199 27.89 6.89 -20.50
N THR A 200 28.53 5.83 -20.98
CA THR A 200 29.81 5.91 -21.69
C THR A 200 29.64 6.61 -23.05
N LYS A 201 30.78 7.00 -23.67
CA LYS A 201 30.76 7.61 -24.99
C LYS A 201 30.09 6.75 -26.05
N GLU A 202 30.31 5.41 -25.96
CA GLU A 202 29.74 4.40 -26.86
C GLU A 202 28.21 4.31 -26.69
N VAL A 203 27.73 4.34 -25.47
CA VAL A 203 26.30 4.37 -25.15
C VAL A 203 25.64 5.61 -25.70
N LEU A 204 26.16 6.78 -25.39
CA LEU A 204 25.60 8.06 -25.86
C LEU A 204 25.67 8.15 -27.41
N LYS A 205 26.75 7.69 -28.04
CA LYS A 205 26.88 7.65 -29.49
C LYS A 205 25.86 6.71 -30.16
N SER A 206 25.39 5.69 -29.44
CA SER A 206 24.34 4.79 -29.92
C SER A 206 22.93 5.35 -29.79
N GLY A 207 22.77 6.60 -29.30
CA GLY A 207 21.48 7.25 -29.08
C GLY A 207 20.76 6.79 -27.81
N LYS A 208 21.48 6.16 -26.88
CA LYS A 208 20.93 5.70 -25.59
C LYS A 208 21.34 6.63 -24.46
N PHE A 209 20.42 6.89 -23.56
CA PHE A 209 20.65 7.70 -22.38
C PHE A 209 19.97 7.04 -21.17
N TYR A 210 20.74 6.74 -20.12
CA TYR A 210 20.28 6.10 -18.91
C TYR A 210 20.22 7.12 -17.78
N ILE A 211 19.12 7.09 -17.06
CA ILE A 211 18.88 7.92 -15.87
C ILE A 211 18.49 6.99 -14.74
N ASP A 212 19.16 7.14 -13.61
CA ASP A 212 18.84 6.44 -12.39
C ASP A 212 17.99 7.32 -11.51
N TYR A 213 17.06 6.71 -10.78
CA TYR A 213 16.29 7.38 -9.74
C TYR A 213 16.01 6.44 -8.58
N ASP A 214 15.97 6.99 -7.40
CA ASP A 214 15.48 6.31 -6.21
C ASP A 214 14.23 7.00 -5.65
N TYR A 215 13.56 6.32 -4.75
CA TYR A 215 12.41 6.85 -4.05
C TYR A 215 12.10 6.05 -2.79
N ALA A 216 11.49 6.72 -1.81
CA ALA A 216 10.99 6.09 -0.59
C ALA A 216 9.45 6.22 -0.57
N PRO A 217 8.70 5.12 -0.73
CA PRO A 217 7.25 5.14 -0.59
C PRO A 217 6.87 5.40 0.88
N VAL A 218 5.67 5.95 1.10
CA VAL A 218 5.14 6.18 2.46
C VAL A 218 4.73 4.84 3.08
N PRO A 219 5.34 4.39 4.21
CA PRO A 219 4.96 3.15 4.84
C PRO A 219 3.59 3.28 5.51
N PRO A 220 2.72 2.25 5.43
CA PRO A 220 1.53 2.22 6.26
C PRO A 220 1.94 2.01 7.73
N LEU A 221 1.26 2.67 8.66
CA LEU A 221 1.41 2.38 10.08
C LEU A 221 0.63 1.09 10.40
N GLU A 222 1.25 -0.06 10.14
CA GLU A 222 0.62 -1.37 10.33
C GLU A 222 0.53 -1.75 11.81
N ASN A 223 1.53 -1.39 12.61
CA ASN A 223 1.58 -1.74 14.02
C ASN A 223 2.06 -0.54 14.86
N LEU A 224 1.20 -0.08 15.77
CA LEU A 224 1.51 0.97 16.74
C LEU A 224 1.71 0.34 18.13
N VAL A 225 2.96 0.29 18.59
CA VAL A 225 3.31 -0.21 19.91
C VAL A 225 3.48 0.93 20.89
N LEU A 226 2.63 0.99 21.92
CA LEU A 226 2.72 1.95 23.01
C LEU A 226 3.42 1.33 24.23
N ARG A 227 4.58 1.86 24.59
CA ARG A 227 5.37 1.41 25.75
C ARG A 227 5.04 2.27 26.95
N GLN A 228 4.25 1.74 27.88
CA GLN A 228 3.90 2.43 29.13
C GLN A 228 5.02 2.31 30.16
N ARG A 229 5.35 3.43 30.81
CA ARG A 229 6.30 3.48 31.91
C ARG A 229 5.73 4.30 33.05
N ILE A 230 5.78 3.75 34.26
CA ILE A 230 5.50 4.49 35.48
C ILE A 230 6.77 5.26 35.85
N THR A 231 6.63 6.52 36.25
CA THR A 231 7.74 7.38 36.68
C THR A 231 7.34 8.20 37.88
N ASP A 232 8.26 8.35 38.81
CA ASP A 232 8.15 9.22 39.98
C ASP A 232 8.70 10.65 39.75
N ARG A 233 9.20 10.91 38.53
CA ARG A 233 9.81 12.20 38.13
C ARG A 233 8.93 13.41 38.48
N TYR A 234 7.63 13.27 38.45
CA TYR A 234 6.67 14.33 38.72
C TYR A 234 6.37 14.51 40.22
N LEU A 235 6.87 13.61 41.10
CA LEU A 235 6.69 13.70 42.52
C LEU A 235 7.73 14.65 43.19
N VAL A 236 8.83 14.93 42.53
CA VAL A 236 9.94 15.79 43.05
C VAL A 236 9.41 17.16 43.42
N ASP A 237 8.50 17.73 42.68
CA ASP A 237 7.93 19.07 42.92
C ASP A 237 6.57 19.04 43.65
N PHE A 238 6.16 17.88 44.17
CA PHE A 238 4.85 17.77 44.81
C PHE A 238 4.66 18.72 45.98
N ALA A 239 5.65 18.80 46.88
CA ALA A 239 5.59 19.68 48.04
C ALA A 239 5.56 21.17 47.66
N SER A 240 6.34 21.57 46.64
CA SER A 240 6.34 22.96 46.14
C SER A 240 5.02 23.35 45.47
N ARG A 241 4.37 22.42 44.82
CA ARG A 241 3.03 22.65 44.20
C ARG A 241 1.92 22.76 45.23
N VAL A 242 2.03 22.05 46.35
CA VAL A 242 1.06 22.15 47.48
C VAL A 242 1.20 23.46 48.22
N THR A 243 2.43 24.00 48.33
CA THR A 243 2.71 25.25 49.06
C THR A 243 2.56 26.52 48.21
N ALA A 244 2.43 26.39 46.88
CA ALA A 244 2.25 27.49 45.95
C ALA A 244 0.76 27.85 45.66
N GLY A 245 -0.22 27.14 46.27
CA GLY A 245 -1.64 27.44 46.24
C GLY A 245 -2.12 28.05 47.53
#